data_898ede15f5d7940b98a2316e96aaf035
#
_entry.id   898ede15f5d7940b98a2316e96aaf035
#
_cell.length_a   1.000
_cell.length_b   1.000
_cell.length_c   1.000
_cell.angle_alpha   90.00
_cell.angle_beta   90.00
_cell.angle_gamma   90.00
#
_symmetry.space_group_name_H-M   'P 1'
#
loop_
_entity.id
_entity.type
_entity.pdbx_description
1 polymer ?
#
loop_
_entity_poly.entity_id
_entity_poly.type
_entity_poly.pdbx_seq_one_letter_code
_entity_poly.pdbx_strand_id
1 'polypeptide(L)'
;FGEATIQRLPLSDEWRMNPDDERATHLTWKYLIRSGSAGFRERSPGNFYPVFFTNDGKFHSVGMPLPLERDRSTVVSPEGTFPVFPIDTQGREHYWNINRDKFLEYKSKGYIKFGRPTKNGVPITFLTSGEIKKVEEGTYQIDGYAEDGSIISTNEVRDIMPGTQWRIKAHDATRHGTDLLTKILPGRQFPFPKSLYAVHDVIRFFVDSKPNA
;
A
#
# COMPACT_ATOMS: atom_id res chain seq x y z
N PHE A 1 4.14 17.91 -31.31
CA PHE A 1 2.96 17.51 -30.51
C PHE A 1 3.48 16.64 -29.37
N GLY A 2 3.44 17.14 -28.11
CA GLY A 2 3.79 16.34 -26.95
C GLY A 2 2.73 15.25 -26.72
N GLU A 3 3.15 14.07 -26.29
CA GLU A 3 2.22 13.02 -25.88
C GLU A 3 1.38 13.51 -24.69
N ALA A 4 0.05 13.48 -24.87
CA ALA A 4 -0.88 13.80 -23.80
C ALA A 4 -0.94 12.61 -22.84
N THR A 5 -0.32 12.74 -21.68
CA THR A 5 -0.36 11.74 -20.61
C THR A 5 -1.49 12.04 -19.65
N ILE A 6 -2.26 11.01 -19.30
CA ILE A 6 -3.29 11.09 -18.25
C ILE A 6 -2.61 11.32 -16.91
N GLN A 7 -3.10 12.30 -16.17
CA GLN A 7 -2.54 12.70 -14.89
C GLN A 7 -3.30 12.08 -13.71
N ARG A 8 -2.62 11.94 -12.59
CA ARG A 8 -3.26 11.58 -11.33
C ARG A 8 -3.83 12.84 -10.70
N LEU A 9 -5.07 12.78 -10.23
CA LEU A 9 -5.74 13.88 -9.57
C LEU A 9 -6.34 13.43 -8.24
N PRO A 10 -6.50 14.33 -7.26
CA PRO A 10 -7.26 14.07 -6.05
C PRO A 10 -8.74 13.87 -6.44
N LEU A 11 -9.18 12.62 -6.44
CA LEU A 11 -10.51 12.22 -6.86
C LEU A 11 -11.34 11.78 -5.67
N SER A 12 -12.65 12.01 -5.76
CA SER A 12 -13.61 11.51 -4.77
C SER A 12 -13.73 9.97 -4.82
N ASP A 13 -14.33 9.39 -3.79
CA ASP A 13 -14.53 7.94 -3.67
C ASP A 13 -15.32 7.32 -4.84
N GLU A 14 -16.13 8.10 -5.53
CA GLU A 14 -16.88 7.66 -6.72
C GLU A 14 -15.97 7.18 -7.87
N TRP A 15 -14.71 7.62 -7.88
CA TRP A 15 -13.71 7.23 -8.89
C TRP A 15 -13.04 5.89 -8.58
N ARG A 16 -13.31 5.30 -7.43
CA ARG A 16 -12.76 4.00 -7.07
C ARG A 16 -13.43 2.91 -7.91
N MET A 17 -12.62 2.02 -8.47
CA MET A 17 -13.13 0.86 -9.20
C MET A 17 -13.89 -0.11 -8.28
N ASN A 18 -13.54 -0.13 -7.00
CA ASN A 18 -14.22 -0.89 -5.96
C ASN A 18 -14.45 0.03 -4.75
N PRO A 19 -15.70 0.47 -4.49
CA PRO A 19 -16.04 1.33 -3.35
C PRO A 19 -15.68 0.70 -1.99
N ASP A 20 -15.68 -0.63 -1.90
CA ASP A 20 -15.37 -1.38 -0.68
C ASP A 20 -13.86 -1.62 -0.48
N ASP A 21 -13.00 -1.09 -1.34
CA ASP A 21 -11.56 -1.22 -1.19
C ASP A 21 -11.00 -0.19 -0.20
N GLU A 22 -11.18 -0.47 1.09
CA GLU A 22 -10.62 0.33 2.20
C GLU A 22 -9.09 0.47 2.12
N ARG A 23 -8.40 -0.41 1.37
CA ARG A 23 -6.94 -0.34 1.16
C ARG A 23 -6.49 0.91 0.42
N ALA A 24 -7.43 1.62 -0.19
CA ALA A 24 -7.12 2.86 -0.92
C ALA A 24 -6.81 4.07 -0.03
N THR A 25 -7.15 4.01 1.27
CA THR A 25 -7.04 5.14 2.22
C THR A 25 -5.95 4.98 3.28
N HIS A 26 -5.27 3.84 3.32
CA HIS A 26 -4.28 3.55 4.36
C HIS A 26 -2.92 3.18 3.80
N LEU A 27 -1.86 3.38 4.60
CA LEU A 27 -0.51 2.90 4.32
C LEU A 27 -0.54 1.43 3.92
N THR A 28 0.07 1.10 2.78
CA THR A 28 0.11 -0.26 2.29
C THR A 28 1.25 -1.03 2.95
N TRP A 29 0.90 -1.84 3.95
CA TRP A 29 1.82 -2.72 4.64
C TRP A 29 1.95 -4.04 3.89
N LYS A 30 3.17 -4.43 3.54
CA LYS A 30 3.48 -5.69 2.86
C LYS A 30 4.06 -6.70 3.84
N TYR A 31 3.69 -7.98 3.71
CA TYR A 31 4.34 -9.02 4.49
C TYR A 31 5.84 -9.04 4.27
N LEU A 32 6.59 -9.15 5.36
CA LEU A 32 8.06 -9.17 5.33
C LEU A 32 8.61 -10.45 4.70
N ILE A 33 7.93 -11.57 4.88
CA ILE A 33 8.29 -12.83 4.23
C ILE A 33 8.18 -12.72 2.71
N ARG A 34 9.18 -13.17 1.99
CA ARG A 34 9.14 -13.32 0.54
C ARG A 34 8.40 -14.62 0.19
N SER A 35 7.21 -14.51 -0.36
CA SER A 35 6.39 -15.66 -0.75
C SER A 35 6.71 -16.17 -2.16
N GLY A 36 6.20 -17.39 -2.46
CA GLY A 36 6.34 -18.03 -3.76
C GLY A 36 7.71 -18.72 -3.96
N SER A 37 7.86 -19.41 -5.09
CA SER A 37 9.07 -20.20 -5.41
C SER A 37 10.35 -19.38 -5.51
N ALA A 38 10.25 -18.07 -5.75
CA ALA A 38 11.38 -17.15 -5.77
C ALA A 38 11.81 -16.73 -4.36
N GLY A 39 11.08 -17.10 -3.32
CA GLY A 39 11.32 -16.66 -1.94
C GLY A 39 12.07 -17.68 -1.06
N PHE A 40 12.53 -18.80 -1.58
CA PHE A 40 13.22 -19.82 -0.79
C PHE A 40 14.58 -19.34 -0.28
N ARG A 41 14.95 -19.78 0.94
CA ARG A 41 16.13 -19.38 1.70
C ARG A 41 17.43 -19.41 0.89
N GLU A 42 17.59 -20.40 0.02
CA GLU A 42 18.79 -20.62 -0.80
C GLU A 42 19.10 -19.44 -1.73
N ARG A 43 18.06 -18.67 -2.12
CA ARG A 43 18.21 -17.52 -3.01
C ARG A 43 18.77 -16.28 -2.31
N SER A 44 18.58 -16.17 -1.00
CA SER A 44 19.06 -15.03 -0.21
C SER A 44 19.34 -15.43 1.24
N PRO A 45 20.39 -16.26 1.48
CA PRO A 45 20.69 -16.78 2.82
C PRO A 45 20.94 -15.67 3.85
N GLY A 46 21.55 -14.57 3.45
CA GLY A 46 21.80 -13.41 4.31
C GLY A 46 20.53 -12.72 4.82
N ASN A 47 19.38 -13.01 4.23
CA ASN A 47 18.07 -12.51 4.68
C ASN A 47 17.26 -13.56 5.46
N PHE A 48 17.90 -14.64 5.89
CA PHE A 48 17.30 -15.63 6.79
C PHE A 48 17.85 -15.44 8.20
N TYR A 49 17.13 -14.70 9.02
CA TYR A 49 17.51 -14.38 10.39
C TYR A 49 16.30 -14.45 11.33
N PRO A 50 16.49 -14.78 12.64
CA PRO A 50 15.41 -14.79 13.61
C PRO A 50 15.04 -13.37 14.03
N VAL A 51 13.75 -13.15 14.19
CA VAL A 51 13.19 -12.00 14.92
C VAL A 51 12.65 -12.54 16.24
N PHE A 52 13.16 -12.06 17.38
CA PHE A 52 12.76 -12.54 18.68
C PHE A 52 11.63 -11.74 19.26
N PHE A 53 10.64 -12.44 19.78
CA PHE A 53 9.49 -11.87 20.49
C PHE A 53 9.41 -12.44 21.89
N THR A 54 8.95 -11.62 22.83
CA THR A 54 8.61 -12.07 24.18
C THR A 54 7.38 -12.97 24.15
N ASN A 55 7.14 -13.74 25.21
CA ASN A 55 6.01 -14.68 25.27
C ASN A 55 4.64 -14.00 25.16
N ASP A 56 4.54 -12.70 25.48
CA ASP A 56 3.35 -11.87 25.26
C ASP A 56 3.29 -11.26 23.83
N GLY A 57 4.24 -11.63 22.96
CA GLY A 57 4.25 -11.25 21.53
C GLY A 57 4.83 -9.88 21.22
N LYS A 58 5.51 -9.24 22.17
CA LYS A 58 6.20 -7.96 21.92
C LYS A 58 7.57 -8.19 21.28
N PHE A 59 7.94 -7.29 20.39
CA PHE A 59 9.27 -7.32 19.76
C PHE A 59 10.37 -7.19 20.81
N HIS A 60 11.36 -8.08 20.78
CA HIS A 60 12.53 -8.05 21.64
C HIS A 60 13.78 -7.65 20.88
N SER A 61 14.19 -8.42 19.90
CA SER A 61 15.45 -8.19 19.17
C SER A 61 15.51 -8.93 17.83
N VAL A 62 16.59 -8.73 17.07
CA VAL A 62 16.85 -9.41 15.80
C VAL A 62 18.20 -10.11 15.89
N GLY A 63 18.22 -11.41 15.60
CA GLY A 63 19.44 -12.20 15.59
C GLY A 63 20.26 -12.00 14.31
N MET A 64 21.42 -12.67 14.26
CA MET A 64 22.27 -12.68 13.08
C MET A 64 21.71 -13.60 11.99
N PRO A 65 21.99 -13.32 10.71
CA PRO A 65 21.65 -14.25 9.64
C PRO A 65 22.19 -15.65 9.88
N LEU A 66 21.35 -16.65 9.65
CA LEU A 66 21.71 -18.05 9.86
C LEU A 66 22.22 -18.66 8.55
N PRO A 67 23.50 -19.11 8.49
CA PRO A 67 24.05 -19.76 7.31
C PRO A 67 23.23 -20.97 6.85
N LEU A 68 23.27 -21.29 5.56
CA LEU A 68 22.47 -22.39 4.97
C LEU A 68 22.73 -23.75 5.64
N GLU A 69 23.97 -23.98 6.05
CA GLU A 69 24.42 -25.23 6.65
C GLU A 69 23.91 -25.42 8.11
N ARG A 70 23.35 -24.34 8.69
CA ARG A 70 22.81 -24.39 10.05
C ARG A 70 21.28 -24.54 10.04
N ASP A 71 20.82 -25.50 10.79
CA ASP A 71 19.40 -25.66 11.09
C ASP A 71 18.92 -24.59 12.07
N ARG A 72 17.71 -24.08 11.85
CA ARG A 72 17.10 -23.04 12.70
C ARG A 72 16.91 -23.46 14.16
N SER A 73 16.78 -24.76 14.43
CA SER A 73 16.68 -25.28 15.79
C SER A 73 17.96 -25.06 16.64
N THR A 74 19.08 -24.77 15.97
CA THR A 74 20.34 -24.45 16.65
C THR A 74 20.41 -23.03 17.20
N VAL A 75 19.41 -22.20 16.89
CA VAL A 75 19.37 -20.80 17.35
C VAL A 75 18.93 -20.77 18.81
N VAL A 76 19.80 -20.23 19.66
CA VAL A 76 19.51 -20.00 21.07
C VAL A 76 18.75 -18.68 21.19
N SER A 77 17.54 -18.74 21.72
CA SER A 77 16.74 -17.55 21.98
C SER A 77 17.17 -16.85 23.27
N PRO A 78 17.12 -15.53 23.35
CA PRO A 78 17.20 -14.83 24.63
C PRO A 78 16.15 -15.36 25.62
N GLU A 79 16.45 -15.28 26.90
CA GLU A 79 15.54 -15.75 27.94
C GLU A 79 14.15 -15.09 27.84
N GLY A 80 13.10 -15.89 27.98
CA GLY A 80 11.71 -15.40 27.89
C GLY A 80 11.25 -15.00 26.49
N THR A 81 11.99 -15.41 25.44
CA THR A 81 11.64 -15.09 24.05
C THR A 81 11.55 -16.33 23.17
N PHE A 82 10.87 -16.18 22.03
CA PHE A 82 10.84 -17.19 20.97
C PHE A 82 11.24 -16.57 19.61
N PRO A 83 11.88 -17.35 18.73
CA PRO A 83 12.30 -16.89 17.42
C PRO A 83 11.18 -17.02 16.38
N VAL A 84 11.03 -16.02 15.55
CA VAL A 84 10.19 -16.05 14.35
C VAL A 84 11.09 -16.00 13.13
N PHE A 85 10.99 -17.02 12.28
CA PHE A 85 11.70 -17.14 11.01
C PHE A 85 10.73 -16.97 9.84
N PRO A 86 11.18 -16.66 8.62
CA PRO A 86 10.35 -16.60 7.43
C PRO A 86 9.96 -18.00 6.94
N ILE A 87 8.98 -18.59 7.60
CA ILE A 87 8.48 -19.94 7.31
C ILE A 87 7.08 -19.83 6.75
N ASP A 88 6.80 -20.53 5.68
CA ASP A 88 5.45 -20.57 5.11
C ASP A 88 4.53 -21.56 5.87
N THR A 89 3.27 -21.61 5.49
CA THR A 89 2.27 -22.50 6.10
C THR A 89 2.53 -23.99 5.88
N GLN A 90 3.45 -24.34 4.97
CA GLN A 90 3.89 -25.71 4.68
C GLN A 90 5.19 -26.07 5.41
N GLY A 91 5.73 -25.15 6.23
CA GLY A 91 6.97 -25.36 6.97
C GLY A 91 8.24 -25.11 6.14
N ARG A 92 8.13 -24.61 4.92
CA ARG A 92 9.28 -24.35 4.05
C ARG A 92 9.95 -23.03 4.41
N GLU A 93 11.29 -23.02 4.34
CA GLU A 93 12.10 -21.87 4.67
C GLU A 93 12.18 -20.89 3.49
N HIS A 94 11.79 -19.66 3.76
CA HIS A 94 11.85 -18.53 2.86
C HIS A 94 12.94 -17.55 3.34
N TYR A 95 12.98 -16.33 2.79
CA TYR A 95 13.81 -15.25 3.30
C TYR A 95 12.97 -13.99 3.54
N TRP A 96 13.48 -13.08 4.36
CA TRP A 96 12.87 -11.77 4.56
C TRP A 96 13.16 -10.85 3.37
N ASN A 97 12.19 -10.00 2.98
CA ASN A 97 12.33 -9.06 1.86
C ASN A 97 13.45 -8.01 2.06
N ILE A 98 13.92 -7.82 3.28
CA ILE A 98 15.00 -6.89 3.63
C ILE A 98 16.03 -7.60 4.50
N ASN A 99 17.27 -7.12 4.48
CA ASN A 99 18.33 -7.64 5.33
C ASN A 99 18.17 -7.13 6.79
N ARG A 100 18.95 -7.70 7.69
CA ARG A 100 18.90 -7.41 9.12
C ARG A 100 19.11 -5.92 9.44
N ASP A 101 20.11 -5.30 8.85
CA ASP A 101 20.45 -3.91 9.15
C ASP A 101 19.34 -2.95 8.68
N LYS A 102 18.79 -3.21 7.51
CA LYS A 102 17.63 -2.48 7.00
C LYS A 102 16.37 -2.72 7.82
N PHE A 103 16.20 -3.92 8.38
CA PHE A 103 15.12 -4.18 9.33
C PHE A 103 15.24 -3.29 10.57
N LEU A 104 16.44 -3.20 11.16
CA LEU A 104 16.68 -2.36 12.34
C LEU A 104 16.49 -0.87 12.04
N GLU A 105 16.97 -0.40 10.89
CA GLU A 105 16.71 0.96 10.41
C GLU A 105 15.21 1.22 10.27
N TYR A 106 14.50 0.35 9.57
CA TYR A 106 13.06 0.51 9.35
C TYR A 106 12.26 0.44 10.64
N LYS A 107 12.66 -0.44 11.58
CA LYS A 107 12.03 -0.52 12.89
C LYS A 107 12.19 0.77 13.68
N SER A 108 13.38 1.39 13.66
CA SER A 108 13.62 2.66 14.35
C SER A 108 12.80 3.83 13.79
N LYS A 109 12.45 3.78 12.50
CA LYS A 109 11.63 4.79 11.81
C LYS A 109 10.12 4.51 11.86
N GLY A 110 9.70 3.39 12.44
CA GLY A 110 8.29 3.00 12.48
C GLY A 110 7.76 2.37 11.19
N TYR A 111 8.63 1.88 10.31
CA TYR A 111 8.27 1.27 9.03
C TYR A 111 8.13 -0.26 9.10
N ILE A 112 8.20 -0.83 10.29
CA ILE A 112 7.90 -2.24 10.60
C ILE A 112 6.69 -2.29 11.53
N LYS A 113 5.75 -3.16 11.21
CA LYS A 113 4.53 -3.38 11.99
C LYS A 113 4.39 -4.85 12.34
N PHE A 114 4.02 -5.13 13.58
CA PHE A 114 3.81 -6.48 14.10
C PHE A 114 2.32 -6.77 14.24
N GLY A 115 1.89 -7.93 13.76
CA GLY A 115 0.53 -8.41 13.96
C GLY A 115 0.37 -9.13 15.30
N ARG A 116 -0.87 -9.52 15.60
CA ARG A 116 -1.15 -10.34 16.79
C ARG A 116 -0.48 -11.72 16.66
N PRO A 117 0.10 -12.27 17.76
CA PRO A 117 0.64 -13.62 17.75
C PRO A 117 -0.40 -14.65 17.30
N THR A 118 0.05 -15.58 16.48
CA THR A 118 -0.75 -16.70 15.98
C THR A 118 -0.02 -18.00 16.26
N LYS A 119 -0.66 -19.14 16.03
CA LYS A 119 0.00 -20.45 16.11
C LYS A 119 1.23 -20.61 15.18
N ASN A 120 1.31 -19.75 14.14
CA ASN A 120 2.41 -19.74 13.17
C ASN A 120 3.47 -18.67 13.48
N GLY A 121 3.43 -18.04 14.65
CA GLY A 121 4.31 -16.93 15.05
C GLY A 121 3.64 -15.57 14.96
N VAL A 122 4.45 -14.52 14.97
CA VAL A 122 4.00 -13.12 14.86
C VAL A 122 4.11 -12.66 13.41
N PRO A 123 3.01 -12.26 12.77
CA PRO A 123 3.06 -11.67 11.43
C PRO A 123 3.86 -10.37 11.44
N ILE A 124 4.82 -10.26 10.52
CA ILE A 124 5.65 -9.05 10.37
C ILE A 124 5.35 -8.43 9.02
N THR A 125 5.04 -7.15 9.03
CA THR A 125 4.81 -6.36 7.82
C THR A 125 5.74 -5.14 7.80
N PHE A 126 5.98 -4.60 6.61
CA PHE A 126 6.87 -3.46 6.41
C PHE A 126 6.36 -2.54 5.31
N LEU A 127 6.79 -1.29 5.32
CA LEU A 127 6.56 -0.36 4.22
C LEU A 127 7.60 -0.59 3.12
N THR A 128 7.12 -0.68 1.88
CA THR A 128 8.02 -0.75 0.72
C THR A 128 8.70 0.60 0.49
N SER A 129 9.79 0.62 -0.27
CA SER A 129 10.49 1.87 -0.60
C SER A 129 9.59 2.92 -1.25
N GLY A 130 8.61 2.48 -2.06
CA GLY A 130 7.63 3.40 -2.65
C GLY A 130 6.67 4.02 -1.62
N GLU A 131 6.24 3.24 -0.62
CA GLU A 131 5.41 3.77 0.47
C GLU A 131 6.22 4.67 1.41
N ILE A 132 7.47 4.29 1.73
CA ILE A 132 8.38 5.10 2.53
C ILE A 132 8.62 6.46 1.87
N LYS A 133 8.89 6.48 0.57
CA LYS A 133 9.06 7.73 -0.17
C LYS A 133 7.85 8.65 -0.03
N LYS A 134 6.63 8.13 -0.13
CA LYS A 134 5.40 8.91 0.08
C LYS A 134 5.25 9.44 1.50
N VAL A 135 5.68 8.66 2.51
CA VAL A 135 5.72 9.11 3.90
C VAL A 135 6.71 10.27 4.05
N GLU A 136 7.93 10.14 3.51
CA GLU A 136 8.99 11.13 3.60
C GLU A 136 8.66 12.41 2.78
N GLU A 137 7.93 12.29 1.70
CA GLU A 137 7.42 13.42 0.90
C GLU A 137 6.16 14.08 1.50
N GLY A 138 5.66 13.59 2.65
CA GLY A 138 4.49 14.14 3.31
C GLY A 138 3.16 13.86 2.62
N THR A 139 3.10 12.87 1.72
CA THR A 139 1.84 12.42 1.10
C THR A 139 0.87 11.85 2.15
N TYR A 140 1.40 11.26 3.22
CA TYR A 140 0.65 10.78 4.36
C TYR A 140 0.88 11.67 5.57
N GLN A 141 -0.20 12.11 6.20
CA GLN A 141 -0.11 12.72 7.52
C GLN A 141 0.15 11.65 8.56
N ILE A 142 1.22 11.77 9.31
CA ILE A 142 1.56 10.87 10.42
C ILE A 142 0.88 11.41 11.67
N ASP A 143 -0.06 10.63 12.21
CA ASP A 143 -0.86 11.01 13.40
C ASP A 143 -0.24 10.52 14.70
N GLY A 144 0.78 9.67 14.61
CA GLY A 144 1.48 9.13 15.76
C GLY A 144 2.08 7.76 15.51
N TYR A 145 2.35 7.03 16.60
CA TYR A 145 2.93 5.70 16.57
C TYR A 145 2.06 4.73 17.37
N ALA A 146 1.92 3.51 16.87
CA ALA A 146 1.27 2.41 17.58
C ALA A 146 2.15 1.89 18.73
N GLU A 147 1.61 1.03 19.58
CA GLU A 147 2.34 0.40 20.71
C GLU A 147 3.60 -0.34 20.25
N ASP A 148 3.56 -0.94 19.06
CA ASP A 148 4.71 -1.62 18.46
C ASP A 148 5.72 -0.66 17.81
N GLY A 149 5.48 0.66 17.88
CA GLY A 149 6.29 1.72 17.30
C GLY A 149 6.10 1.91 15.79
N SER A 150 5.12 1.26 15.17
CA SER A 150 4.78 1.51 13.76
C SER A 150 4.03 2.82 13.60
N ILE A 151 4.26 3.52 12.47
CA ILE A 151 3.57 4.78 12.18
C ILE A 151 2.08 4.55 11.97
N ILE A 152 1.27 5.52 12.43
CA ILE A 152 -0.18 5.60 12.20
C ILE A 152 -0.44 6.78 11.26
N SER A 153 -1.27 6.55 10.24
CA SER A 153 -1.73 7.59 9.32
C SER A 153 -3.22 7.40 9.05
N THR A 154 -4.01 8.46 9.22
CA THR A 154 -5.47 8.43 9.07
C THR A 154 -5.99 9.20 7.86
N ASN A 155 -5.18 10.07 7.25
CA ASN A 155 -5.62 10.88 6.13
C ASN A 155 -4.79 10.66 4.87
N GLU A 156 -5.47 10.29 3.81
CA GLU A 156 -4.92 10.24 2.46
C GLU A 156 -5.80 11.02 1.49
N VAL A 157 -5.23 12.10 0.92
CA VAL A 157 -5.69 12.57 -0.38
C VAL A 157 -4.87 11.81 -1.41
N ARG A 158 -5.42 10.75 -1.98
CA ARG A 158 -4.75 10.02 -3.06
C ARG A 158 -5.04 10.66 -4.39
N ASP A 159 -3.98 10.98 -5.10
CA ASP A 159 -4.07 11.18 -6.55
C ASP A 159 -4.35 9.83 -7.22
N ILE A 160 -5.55 9.66 -7.70
CA ILE A 160 -6.02 8.42 -8.33
C ILE A 160 -5.86 8.54 -9.85
N MET A 161 -5.30 7.50 -10.47
CA MET A 161 -5.36 7.34 -11.91
C MET A 161 -6.79 6.87 -12.27
N PRO A 162 -7.50 7.54 -13.18
CA PRO A 162 -8.81 7.08 -13.60
C PRO A 162 -8.72 5.70 -14.24
N GLY A 163 -9.65 4.82 -13.88
CA GLY A 163 -9.78 3.53 -14.53
C GLY A 163 -10.27 3.64 -15.98
N THR A 164 -10.28 2.54 -16.71
CA THR A 164 -10.78 2.47 -18.09
C THR A 164 -12.30 2.57 -18.20
N GLN A 165 -13.01 2.36 -17.10
CA GLN A 165 -14.48 2.47 -17.01
C GLN A 165 -14.86 3.42 -15.87
N TRP A 166 -15.68 4.42 -16.18
CA TRP A 166 -16.15 5.41 -15.22
C TRP A 166 -17.62 5.18 -14.89
N ARG A 167 -17.93 4.86 -13.65
CA ARG A 167 -19.30 4.62 -13.15
C ARG A 167 -19.75 5.74 -12.20
N ILE A 168 -19.56 6.97 -12.64
CA ILE A 168 -19.84 8.17 -11.84
C ILE A 168 -21.25 8.63 -12.11
N LYS A 169 -22.08 8.85 -11.08
CA LYS A 169 -23.47 9.29 -11.22
C LYS A 169 -23.61 10.62 -11.97
N ALA A 170 -22.67 11.53 -11.78
CA ALA A 170 -22.63 12.80 -12.50
C ALA A 170 -22.39 12.66 -14.02
N HIS A 171 -21.88 11.50 -14.47
CA HIS A 171 -21.67 11.24 -15.90
C HIS A 171 -22.93 10.78 -16.65
N ASP A 172 -24.08 10.72 -15.97
CA ASP A 172 -25.37 10.43 -16.62
C ASP A 172 -25.70 11.46 -17.69
N ALA A 173 -25.69 11.01 -18.95
CA ALA A 173 -25.94 11.84 -20.11
C ALA A 173 -27.41 12.34 -20.21
N THR A 174 -28.36 11.63 -19.60
CA THR A 174 -29.75 12.07 -19.54
C THR A 174 -29.90 13.29 -18.66
N ARG A 175 -29.50 13.18 -17.40
CA ARG A 175 -29.63 14.26 -16.40
C ARG A 175 -28.72 15.45 -16.68
N HIS A 176 -27.46 15.17 -16.98
CA HIS A 176 -26.40 16.17 -17.06
C HIS A 176 -25.97 16.49 -18.52
N GLY A 177 -26.65 15.90 -19.48
CA GLY A 177 -26.60 16.23 -20.91
C GLY A 177 -27.93 16.73 -21.40
N THR A 178 -28.88 15.83 -21.68
CA THR A 178 -30.17 16.16 -22.32
C THR A 178 -31.02 17.15 -21.49
N ASP A 179 -31.26 16.82 -20.22
CA ASP A 179 -32.12 17.63 -19.35
C ASP A 179 -31.50 19.02 -19.09
N LEU A 180 -30.18 19.05 -18.90
CA LEU A 180 -29.45 20.30 -18.69
C LEU A 180 -29.50 21.16 -19.95
N LEU A 181 -29.25 20.57 -21.11
CA LEU A 181 -29.28 21.30 -22.38
C LEU A 181 -30.68 21.88 -22.70
N THR A 182 -31.74 21.09 -22.43
CA THR A 182 -33.14 21.54 -22.62
C THR A 182 -33.48 22.74 -21.71
N LYS A 183 -32.90 22.78 -20.49
CA LYS A 183 -33.08 23.94 -19.58
C LYS A 183 -32.35 25.19 -20.06
N ILE A 184 -31.14 25.03 -20.62
CA ILE A 184 -30.30 26.15 -21.06
C ILE A 184 -30.76 26.68 -22.43
N LEU A 185 -31.18 25.79 -23.33
CA LEU A 185 -31.60 26.10 -24.71
C LEU A 185 -32.98 25.51 -24.98
N PRO A 186 -34.07 26.10 -24.42
CA PRO A 186 -35.43 25.63 -24.67
C PRO A 186 -35.77 25.61 -26.16
N GLY A 187 -36.38 24.53 -26.62
CA GLY A 187 -36.78 24.38 -28.03
C GLY A 187 -35.68 23.96 -29.00
N ARG A 188 -34.45 23.79 -28.54
CA ARG A 188 -33.34 23.23 -29.33
C ARG A 188 -33.15 21.73 -29.02
N GLN A 189 -33.11 20.93 -30.07
CA GLN A 189 -32.77 19.51 -29.94
C GLN A 189 -31.32 19.31 -30.40
N PHE A 190 -30.53 18.63 -29.56
CA PHE A 190 -29.19 18.23 -29.88
C PHE A 190 -29.10 16.71 -29.76
N PRO A 191 -28.77 15.99 -30.85
CA PRO A 191 -28.70 14.53 -30.80
C PRO A 191 -27.51 14.08 -29.93
N PHE A 192 -27.76 13.19 -28.97
CA PHE A 192 -26.76 12.57 -28.13
C PHE A 192 -25.86 13.51 -27.32
N PRO A 193 -26.42 14.45 -26.54
CA PRO A 193 -25.61 15.32 -25.70
C PRO A 193 -24.85 14.47 -24.67
N LYS A 194 -23.61 14.86 -24.39
CA LYS A 194 -22.79 14.22 -23.35
C LYS A 194 -23.04 14.94 -22.03
N SER A 195 -22.82 14.23 -20.91
CA SER A 195 -22.79 14.86 -19.60
C SER A 195 -21.71 15.95 -19.57
N LEU A 196 -22.06 17.15 -19.10
CA LEU A 196 -21.12 18.25 -18.89
C LEU A 196 -19.98 17.80 -17.95
N TYR A 197 -20.30 17.06 -16.89
CA TYR A 197 -19.31 16.58 -15.92
C TYR A 197 -18.37 15.53 -16.52
N ALA A 198 -18.86 14.64 -17.37
CA ALA A 198 -18.01 13.69 -18.06
C ALA A 198 -16.99 14.39 -18.98
N VAL A 199 -17.42 15.43 -19.71
CA VAL A 199 -16.52 16.22 -20.56
C VAL A 199 -15.53 17.01 -19.73
N HIS A 200 -15.99 17.66 -18.66
CA HIS A 200 -15.15 18.39 -17.71
C HIS A 200 -14.05 17.50 -17.15
N ASP A 201 -14.39 16.31 -16.65
CA ASP A 201 -13.44 15.39 -16.04
C ASP A 201 -12.41 14.85 -17.05
N VAL A 202 -12.83 14.55 -18.29
CA VAL A 202 -11.90 14.21 -19.36
C VAL A 202 -10.87 15.32 -19.58
N ILE A 203 -11.33 16.56 -19.70
CA ILE A 203 -10.43 17.70 -19.89
C ILE A 203 -9.49 17.86 -18.70
N ARG A 204 -10.01 17.74 -17.49
CA ARG A 204 -9.29 17.88 -16.25
C ARG A 204 -8.08 16.94 -16.14
N PHE A 205 -8.22 15.68 -16.56
CA PHE A 205 -7.11 14.71 -16.55
C PHE A 205 -5.94 15.08 -17.49
N PHE A 206 -6.15 15.96 -18.44
CA PHE A 206 -5.12 16.37 -19.39
C PHE A 206 -4.60 17.79 -19.18
N VAL A 207 -5.33 18.63 -18.43
CA VAL A 207 -5.09 20.08 -18.37
C VAL A 207 -4.78 20.59 -16.96
N ASP A 208 -5.39 20.01 -15.91
CA ASP A 208 -5.43 20.57 -14.55
C ASP A 208 -4.05 20.76 -13.88
N SER A 209 -3.01 20.08 -14.39
CA SER A 209 -1.65 20.16 -13.85
C SER A 209 -0.67 20.95 -14.72
N LYS A 210 -1.16 21.59 -15.78
CA LYS A 210 -0.30 22.44 -16.62
C LYS A 210 -0.42 23.88 -16.16
N PRO A 211 0.59 24.44 -15.47
CA PRO A 211 0.63 25.88 -15.25
C PRO A 211 0.74 26.54 -16.61
N ASN A 212 -0.21 27.37 -17.00
CA ASN A 212 -0.25 28.15 -18.24
C ASN A 212 -0.79 27.40 -19.50
N ALA A 213 -1.83 26.58 -19.39
CA ALA A 213 -2.65 26.19 -20.55
C ALA A 213 -3.86 27.08 -20.69
#